data_1d0e1960f8d61a15becf29a59c2838e4
#
_entry.id   1d0e1960f8d61a15becf29a59c2838e4
#
_cell.length_a   1.000
_cell.length_b   1.000
_cell.length_c   1.000
_cell.angle_alpha   90.00
_cell.angle_beta   90.00
_cell.angle_gamma   90.00
#
_symmetry.space_group_name_H-M   'P 1'
#
loop_
_entity.id
_entity.type
_entity.pdbx_description
1 polymer ?
#
loop_
_entity_poly.entity_id
_entity_poly.type
_entity_poly.pdbx_seq_one_letter_code
_entity_poly.pdbx_strand_id
1 'polypeptide(L)'
;MPLDVLLLGVQGAGKGTQAKRIASDFGLAHIATGEMLRDAIADGSELGRRVQPILESGELVPDDLMIELIRERLQSEDAENGFVLDGFPRTMPQAEALDSMLADIGRPLSVVFELQVPDDVAVERLHLRAEQEGRADDTPEAIEKRLELYHRETEPLVGHYRLLGNLVGIHGNRPENEVFAEIQQAVDQARVAS
;
A
#
# COMPACT_ATOMS: atom_id res chain seq x y z
N MET A 1 22.38 0.60 -1.11
CA MET A 1 21.33 1.54 -1.57
C MET A 1 20.16 1.48 -0.61
N PRO A 2 19.34 2.55 -0.47
CA PRO A 2 18.09 2.48 0.30
C PRO A 2 17.20 1.34 -0.20
N LEU A 3 16.42 0.74 0.68
CA LEU A 3 15.47 -0.31 0.33
C LEU A 3 14.07 0.30 0.20
N ASP A 4 13.59 0.44 -1.02
CA ASP A 4 12.30 1.05 -1.33
C ASP A 4 11.33 -0.04 -1.76
N VAL A 5 10.32 -0.31 -0.93
CA VAL A 5 9.38 -1.42 -1.07
C VAL A 5 7.97 -0.91 -1.34
N LEU A 6 7.28 -1.56 -2.25
CA LEU A 6 5.85 -1.33 -2.51
C LEU A 6 5.06 -2.60 -2.23
N LEU A 7 3.91 -2.47 -1.57
CA LEU A 7 2.94 -3.55 -1.37
C LEU A 7 1.69 -3.34 -2.22
N LEU A 8 1.40 -4.29 -3.09
CA LEU A 8 0.16 -4.39 -3.86
C LEU A 8 -0.70 -5.56 -3.34
N GLY A 9 -1.98 -5.49 -3.59
CA GLY A 9 -2.96 -6.51 -3.22
C GLY A 9 -4.28 -5.89 -2.80
N VAL A 10 -5.34 -6.68 -2.86
CA VAL A 10 -6.69 -6.26 -2.48
C VAL A 10 -6.73 -5.78 -1.02
N GLN A 11 -7.67 -4.91 -0.67
CA GLN A 11 -7.91 -4.56 0.73
C GLN A 11 -8.29 -5.83 1.51
N GLY A 12 -7.75 -5.99 2.72
CA GLY A 12 -7.89 -7.23 3.49
C GLY A 12 -6.85 -8.31 3.16
N ALA A 13 -5.94 -8.09 2.20
CA ALA A 13 -4.86 -9.04 1.89
C ALA A 13 -3.78 -9.15 2.99
N GLY A 14 -3.75 -8.22 3.96
CA GLY A 14 -2.75 -8.21 5.03
C GLY A 14 -1.56 -7.29 4.77
N LYS A 15 -1.66 -6.38 3.78
CA LYS A 15 -0.59 -5.43 3.44
C LYS A 15 -0.12 -4.63 4.65
N GLY A 16 -1.03 -4.01 5.41
CA GLY A 16 -0.68 -3.19 6.56
C GLY A 16 0.09 -3.95 7.64
N THR A 17 -0.30 -5.18 7.91
CA THR A 17 0.40 -6.07 8.85
C THR A 17 1.82 -6.35 8.37
N GLN A 18 1.98 -6.73 7.12
CA GLN A 18 3.29 -7.04 6.56
C GLN A 18 4.16 -5.78 6.41
N ALA A 19 3.58 -4.64 6.02
CA ALA A 19 4.28 -3.36 5.93
C ALA A 19 4.91 -2.94 7.26
N LYS A 20 4.17 -3.04 8.36
CA LYS A 20 4.67 -2.74 9.72
C LYS A 20 5.84 -3.63 10.10
N ARG A 21 5.76 -4.92 9.76
CA ARG A 21 6.85 -5.88 10.02
C ARG A 21 8.08 -5.60 9.17
N ILE A 22 7.91 -5.35 7.87
CA ILE A 22 8.99 -4.97 6.97
C ILE A 22 9.68 -3.70 7.47
N ALA A 23 8.90 -2.66 7.80
CA ALA A 23 9.43 -1.41 8.31
C ALA A 23 10.26 -1.60 9.59
N SER A 24 9.73 -2.38 10.54
CA SER A 24 10.42 -2.68 11.81
C SER A 24 11.70 -3.49 11.62
N ASP A 25 11.65 -4.57 10.84
CA ASP A 25 12.76 -5.51 10.71
C ASP A 25 13.90 -4.96 9.86
N PHE A 26 13.57 -4.11 8.87
CA PHE A 26 14.56 -3.55 7.96
C PHE A 26 14.90 -2.07 8.24
N GLY A 27 14.29 -1.47 9.26
CA GLY A 27 14.53 -0.07 9.66
C GLY A 27 14.07 0.94 8.62
N LEU A 28 12.89 0.72 8.01
CA LEU A 28 12.34 1.55 6.94
C LEU A 28 11.21 2.44 7.46
N ALA A 29 10.97 3.57 6.76
CA ALA A 29 9.78 4.36 6.99
C ALA A 29 8.53 3.59 6.54
N HIS A 30 7.53 3.45 7.40
CA HIS A 30 6.21 2.93 7.03
C HIS A 30 5.34 4.08 6.50
N ILE A 31 4.97 4.01 5.23
CA ILE A 31 4.11 5.00 4.57
C ILE A 31 2.79 4.33 4.21
N ALA A 32 1.83 4.45 5.10
CA ALA A 32 0.49 3.89 4.96
C ALA A 32 -0.52 5.01 4.68
N THR A 33 -0.91 5.17 3.42
CA THR A 33 -1.80 6.28 3.01
C THR A 33 -3.16 6.24 3.70
N GLY A 34 -3.71 5.06 3.94
CA GLY A 34 -4.97 4.91 4.66
C GLY A 34 -4.88 5.39 6.12
N GLU A 35 -3.75 5.15 6.80
CA GLU A 35 -3.51 5.68 8.15
C GLU A 35 -3.36 7.21 8.11
N MET A 36 -2.53 7.74 7.20
CA MET A 36 -2.33 9.19 7.03
C MET A 36 -3.64 9.95 6.81
N LEU A 37 -4.53 9.42 5.99
CA LEU A 37 -5.83 10.04 5.71
C LEU A 37 -6.78 9.94 6.91
N ARG A 38 -6.80 8.82 7.63
CA ARG A 38 -7.60 8.68 8.86
C ARG A 38 -7.11 9.59 9.99
N ASP A 39 -5.80 9.75 10.13
CA ASP A 39 -5.21 10.69 11.09
C ASP A 39 -5.63 12.13 10.75
N ALA A 40 -5.58 12.52 9.47
CA ALA A 40 -6.05 13.82 9.02
C ALA A 40 -7.55 14.06 9.33
N ILE A 41 -8.38 13.02 9.26
CA ILE A 41 -9.80 13.06 9.63
C ILE A 41 -9.94 13.24 11.16
N ALA A 42 -9.22 12.45 11.94
CA ALA A 42 -9.26 12.51 13.40
C ALA A 42 -8.80 13.88 13.94
N ASP A 43 -7.81 14.48 13.29
CA ASP A 43 -7.31 15.83 13.61
C ASP A 43 -8.25 16.95 13.16
N GLY A 44 -9.31 16.64 12.39
CA GLY A 44 -10.23 17.61 11.84
C GLY A 44 -9.59 18.61 10.88
N SER A 45 -8.49 18.23 10.22
CA SER A 45 -7.77 19.06 9.27
C SER A 45 -8.63 19.37 8.02
N GLU A 46 -8.20 20.34 7.22
CA GLU A 46 -8.87 20.63 5.94
C GLU A 46 -8.84 19.41 5.01
N LEU A 47 -7.68 18.75 4.92
CA LEU A 47 -7.54 17.50 4.18
C LEU A 47 -8.51 16.43 4.71
N GLY A 48 -8.56 16.24 6.04
CA GLY A 48 -9.44 15.25 6.66
C GLY A 48 -10.91 15.47 6.32
N ARG A 49 -11.40 16.70 6.42
CA ARG A 49 -12.78 17.05 6.04
C ARG A 49 -13.10 16.78 4.55
N ARG A 50 -12.13 17.00 3.66
CA ARG A 50 -12.29 16.75 2.22
C ARG A 50 -12.32 15.26 1.90
N VAL A 51 -11.50 14.45 2.53
CA VAL A 51 -11.33 13.03 2.18
C VAL A 51 -12.28 12.10 2.94
N GLN A 52 -12.83 12.53 4.08
CA GLN A 52 -13.72 11.71 4.91
C GLN A 52 -14.89 11.10 4.13
N PRO A 53 -15.72 11.86 3.38
CA PRO A 53 -16.86 11.28 2.66
C PRO A 53 -16.40 10.32 1.54
N ILE A 54 -15.22 10.54 0.95
CA ILE A 54 -14.64 9.69 -0.08
C ILE A 54 -14.23 8.33 0.53
N LEU A 55 -13.54 8.35 1.68
CA LEU A 55 -13.14 7.13 2.36
C LEU A 55 -14.32 6.31 2.88
N GLU A 56 -15.33 6.98 3.45
CA GLU A 56 -16.54 6.33 3.96
C GLU A 56 -17.36 5.67 2.85
N SER A 57 -17.37 6.23 1.65
CA SER A 57 -18.04 5.62 0.48
C SER A 57 -17.22 4.51 -0.21
N GLY A 58 -15.96 4.31 0.19
CA GLY A 58 -15.06 3.34 -0.45
C GLY A 58 -14.48 3.80 -1.78
N GLU A 59 -14.71 5.05 -2.17
CA GLU A 59 -14.14 5.65 -3.38
C GLU A 59 -12.64 5.92 -3.24
N LEU A 60 -11.97 6.15 -4.39
CA LEU A 60 -10.58 6.57 -4.41
C LEU A 60 -10.46 8.09 -4.22
N VAL A 61 -9.53 8.49 -3.39
CA VAL A 61 -9.14 9.91 -3.30
C VAL A 61 -8.50 10.34 -4.64
N PRO A 62 -8.77 11.56 -5.14
CA PRO A 62 -8.23 12.05 -6.41
C PRO A 62 -6.72 11.88 -6.54
N ASP A 63 -6.26 11.52 -7.74
CA ASP A 63 -4.86 11.18 -8.01
C ASP A 63 -3.91 12.32 -7.69
N ASP A 64 -4.24 13.56 -8.08
CA ASP A 64 -3.44 14.75 -7.84
C ASP A 64 -3.18 14.98 -6.35
N LEU A 65 -4.21 14.82 -5.53
CA LEU A 65 -4.10 14.97 -4.08
C LEU A 65 -3.23 13.87 -3.46
N MET A 66 -3.39 12.63 -3.91
CA MET A 66 -2.58 11.51 -3.42
C MET A 66 -1.11 11.62 -3.85
N ILE A 67 -0.87 12.04 -5.08
CA ILE A 67 0.49 12.24 -5.61
C ILE A 67 1.21 13.35 -4.83
N GLU A 68 0.52 14.46 -4.53
CA GLU A 68 1.09 15.55 -3.73
C GLU A 68 1.41 15.10 -2.30
N LEU A 69 0.48 14.40 -1.65
CA LEU A 69 0.67 13.85 -0.31
C LEU A 69 1.89 12.91 -0.24
N ILE A 70 2.05 12.03 -1.20
CA ILE A 70 3.18 11.10 -1.25
C ILE A 70 4.48 11.82 -1.57
N ARG A 71 4.47 12.78 -2.49
CA ARG A 71 5.67 13.59 -2.81
C ARG A 71 6.21 14.28 -1.56
N GLU A 72 5.34 14.89 -0.78
CA GLU A 72 5.71 15.55 0.48
C GLU A 72 6.24 14.53 1.50
N ARG A 73 5.56 13.38 1.65
CA ARG A 73 5.94 12.34 2.61
C ARG A 73 7.30 11.69 2.29
N LEU A 74 7.63 11.49 1.02
CA LEU A 74 8.93 10.94 0.59
C LEU A 74 10.11 11.88 0.84
N GLN A 75 9.87 13.17 1.11
CA GLN A 75 10.90 14.15 1.46
C GLN A 75 11.23 14.18 2.96
N SER A 76 10.53 13.41 3.77
CA SER A 76 10.78 13.32 5.22
C SER A 76 12.08 12.58 5.50
N GLU A 77 12.82 13.01 6.52
CA GLU A 77 14.14 12.47 6.90
C GLU A 77 14.11 10.96 7.15
N ASP A 78 13.02 10.42 7.73
CA ASP A 78 12.88 9.00 8.02
C ASP A 78 12.78 8.14 6.74
N ALA A 79 12.36 8.72 5.62
CA ALA A 79 12.28 8.04 4.33
C ALA A 79 13.60 7.98 3.56
N GLU A 80 14.64 8.70 4.00
CA GLU A 80 15.94 8.74 3.32
C GLU A 80 16.62 7.37 3.26
N ASN A 81 16.48 6.58 4.32
CA ASN A 81 17.10 5.25 4.42
C ASN A 81 16.29 4.13 3.76
N GLY A 82 15.15 4.45 3.20
CA GLY A 82 14.22 3.53 2.57
C GLY A 82 12.83 3.58 3.18
N PHE A 83 11.87 3.03 2.46
CA PHE A 83 10.47 3.04 2.89
C PHE A 83 9.75 1.76 2.46
N VAL A 84 8.60 1.53 3.08
CA VAL A 84 7.57 0.62 2.60
C VAL A 84 6.27 1.38 2.39
N LEU A 85 5.77 1.35 1.13
CA LEU A 85 4.50 1.96 0.73
C LEU A 85 3.35 0.96 0.84
N ASP A 86 2.29 1.35 1.53
CA ASP A 86 1.03 0.62 1.65
C ASP A 86 -0.14 1.54 1.30
N GLY A 87 -0.95 1.12 0.32
CA GLY A 87 -2.14 1.82 -0.10
C GLY A 87 -1.95 2.90 -1.19
N PHE A 88 -0.77 3.06 -1.73
CA PHE A 88 -0.42 3.88 -2.88
C PHE A 88 0.75 3.21 -3.64
N PRO A 89 0.77 3.21 -4.99
CA PRO A 89 -0.27 3.71 -5.90
C PRO A 89 -1.49 2.79 -5.97
N ARG A 90 -2.64 3.34 -6.37
CA ARG A 90 -3.87 2.60 -6.65
C ARG A 90 -4.38 2.74 -8.07
N THR A 91 -3.82 3.66 -8.84
CA THR A 91 -4.15 3.91 -10.24
C THR A 91 -2.89 4.02 -11.09
N MET A 92 -3.01 3.85 -12.39
CA MET A 92 -1.87 3.97 -13.30
C MET A 92 -1.22 5.37 -13.26
N PRO A 93 -1.98 6.48 -13.26
CA PRO A 93 -1.38 7.81 -13.12
C PRO A 93 -0.58 7.99 -11.82
N GLN A 94 -1.04 7.39 -10.72
CA GLN A 94 -0.29 7.40 -9.45
C GLN A 94 1.01 6.59 -9.56
N ALA A 95 0.99 5.43 -10.22
CA ALA A 95 2.17 4.59 -10.41
C ALA A 95 3.22 5.29 -11.27
N GLU A 96 2.82 5.87 -12.40
CA GLU A 96 3.71 6.64 -13.27
C GLU A 96 4.32 7.84 -12.55
N ALA A 97 3.52 8.55 -11.73
CA ALA A 97 4.01 9.66 -10.93
C ALA A 97 5.03 9.21 -9.87
N LEU A 98 4.78 8.07 -9.19
CA LEU A 98 5.72 7.49 -8.22
C LEU A 98 7.04 7.10 -8.90
N ASP A 99 6.97 6.39 -10.02
CA ASP A 99 8.15 5.96 -10.76
C ASP A 99 8.99 7.17 -11.21
N SER A 100 8.33 8.24 -11.70
CA SER A 100 9.02 9.49 -12.07
C SER A 100 9.67 10.16 -10.86
N MET A 101 8.96 10.30 -9.73
CA MET A 101 9.52 10.89 -8.51
C MET A 101 10.76 10.15 -8.02
N LEU A 102 10.72 8.83 -8.06
CA LEU A 102 11.84 8.00 -7.60
C LEU A 102 13.01 8.00 -8.60
N ALA A 103 12.72 8.06 -9.90
CA ALA A 103 13.76 8.20 -10.93
C ALA A 103 14.50 9.54 -10.81
N ASP A 104 13.79 10.64 -10.53
CA ASP A 104 14.38 11.99 -10.36
C ASP A 104 15.41 12.06 -9.22
N ILE A 105 15.25 11.22 -8.20
CA ILE A 105 16.19 11.12 -7.07
C ILE A 105 17.13 9.91 -7.16
N GLY A 106 17.09 9.17 -8.29
CA GLY A 106 17.95 8.00 -8.52
C GLY A 106 17.65 6.80 -7.59
N ARG A 107 16.40 6.66 -7.14
CA ARG A 107 15.95 5.63 -6.19
C ARG A 107 14.77 4.83 -6.74
N PRO A 108 14.95 4.01 -7.79
CA PRO A 108 13.87 3.15 -8.27
C PRO A 108 13.43 2.15 -7.18
N LEU A 109 12.16 1.72 -7.21
CA LEU A 109 11.66 0.68 -6.31
C LEU A 109 12.56 -0.56 -6.35
N SER A 110 13.02 -0.99 -5.19
CA SER A 110 13.86 -2.17 -5.04
C SER A 110 13.08 -3.46 -5.28
N VAL A 111 11.84 -3.52 -4.78
CA VAL A 111 10.94 -4.66 -4.94
C VAL A 111 9.49 -4.24 -4.76
N VAL A 112 8.61 -4.89 -5.51
CA VAL A 112 7.15 -4.75 -5.41
C VAL A 112 6.58 -6.11 -5.03
N PHE A 113 5.91 -6.21 -3.89
CA PHE A 113 5.24 -7.42 -3.46
C PHE A 113 3.76 -7.38 -3.79
N GLU A 114 3.28 -8.38 -4.50
CA GLU A 114 1.86 -8.63 -4.71
C GLU A 114 1.38 -9.66 -3.68
N LEU A 115 0.62 -9.24 -2.67
CA LEU A 115 -0.02 -10.15 -1.73
C LEU A 115 -1.26 -10.76 -2.37
N GLN A 116 -1.15 -12.01 -2.80
CA GLN A 116 -2.21 -12.75 -3.48
C GLN A 116 -3.12 -13.42 -2.47
N VAL A 117 -4.36 -12.93 -2.39
CA VAL A 117 -5.41 -13.44 -1.50
C VAL A 117 -6.72 -13.51 -2.29
N PRO A 118 -7.48 -14.61 -2.20
CA PRO A 118 -8.83 -14.69 -2.80
C PRO A 118 -9.76 -13.60 -2.25
N ASP A 119 -10.66 -13.10 -3.10
CA ASP A 119 -11.57 -12.01 -2.75
C ASP A 119 -12.48 -12.34 -1.57
N ASP A 120 -13.01 -13.56 -1.51
CA ASP A 120 -13.84 -14.03 -0.40
C ASP A 120 -13.10 -13.99 0.94
N VAL A 121 -11.84 -14.40 0.96
CA VAL A 121 -10.98 -14.33 2.15
C VAL A 121 -10.68 -12.89 2.53
N ALA A 122 -10.41 -12.03 1.56
CA ALA A 122 -10.16 -10.61 1.79
C ALA A 122 -11.39 -9.91 2.37
N VAL A 123 -12.58 -10.18 1.83
CA VAL A 123 -13.85 -9.64 2.33
C VAL A 123 -14.14 -10.11 3.75
N GLU A 124 -13.96 -11.40 4.05
CA GLU A 124 -14.11 -11.93 5.41
C GLU A 124 -13.18 -11.21 6.41
N ARG A 125 -11.92 -11.01 6.05
CA ARG A 125 -10.96 -10.28 6.89
C ARG A 125 -11.35 -8.81 7.10
N LEU A 126 -11.94 -8.16 6.09
CA LEU A 126 -12.43 -6.78 6.21
C LEU A 126 -13.62 -6.67 7.15
N HIS A 127 -14.57 -7.62 7.10
CA HIS A 127 -15.68 -7.67 8.05
C HIS A 127 -15.20 -7.87 9.49
N LEU A 128 -14.27 -8.80 9.71
CA LEU A 128 -13.67 -9.01 11.04
C LEU A 128 -12.95 -7.73 11.54
N ARG A 129 -12.24 -7.03 10.66
CA ARG A 129 -11.57 -5.77 11.00
C ARG A 129 -12.58 -4.68 11.36
N ALA A 130 -13.69 -4.57 10.63
CA ALA A 130 -14.75 -3.62 10.93
C ALA A 130 -15.32 -3.83 12.34
N GLU A 131 -15.53 -5.09 12.74
CA GLU A 131 -16.01 -5.44 14.08
C GLU A 131 -14.98 -5.15 15.18
N GLN A 132 -13.70 -5.43 14.92
CA GLN A 132 -12.64 -5.30 15.92
C GLN A 132 -12.16 -3.85 16.10
N GLU A 133 -12.05 -3.09 15.01
CA GLU A 133 -11.47 -1.76 15.01
C GLU A 133 -12.52 -0.65 14.93
N GLY A 134 -13.79 -0.98 14.70
CA GLY A 134 -14.88 0.00 14.60
C GLY A 134 -14.70 1.00 13.47
N ARG A 135 -14.12 0.59 12.35
CA ARG A 135 -13.84 1.48 11.21
C ARG A 135 -15.12 1.89 10.50
N ALA A 136 -15.39 3.19 10.46
CA ALA A 136 -16.53 3.76 9.76
C ALA A 136 -16.46 3.56 8.23
N ASP A 137 -15.26 3.39 7.69
CA ASP A 137 -14.99 3.18 6.27
C ASP A 137 -15.02 1.71 5.83
N ASP A 138 -15.31 0.75 6.72
CA ASP A 138 -15.44 -0.68 6.41
C ASP A 138 -16.91 -1.15 6.46
N THR A 139 -17.83 -0.36 5.90
CA THR A 139 -19.22 -0.82 5.68
C THR A 139 -19.27 -1.87 4.55
N PRO A 140 -20.30 -2.76 4.51
CA PRO A 140 -20.43 -3.74 3.43
C PRO A 140 -20.39 -3.11 2.04
N GLU A 141 -21.06 -1.97 1.86
CA GLU A 141 -21.12 -1.23 0.59
C GLU A 141 -19.74 -0.65 0.22
N ALA A 142 -19.01 -0.10 1.21
CA ALA A 142 -17.66 0.42 0.99
C ALA A 142 -16.67 -0.70 0.67
N ILE A 143 -16.80 -1.87 1.29
CA ILE A 143 -15.98 -3.05 1.01
C ILE A 143 -16.20 -3.53 -0.43
N GLU A 144 -17.47 -3.68 -0.86
CA GLU A 144 -17.81 -4.08 -2.24
C GLU A 144 -17.25 -3.07 -3.25
N LYS A 145 -17.43 -1.77 -3.00
CA LYS A 145 -16.94 -0.71 -3.87
C LYS A 145 -15.41 -0.73 -3.98
N ARG A 146 -14.70 -0.95 -2.89
CA ARG A 146 -13.22 -1.05 -2.91
C ARG A 146 -12.73 -2.26 -3.68
N LEU A 147 -13.44 -3.40 -3.59
CA LEU A 147 -13.10 -4.59 -4.35
C LEU A 147 -13.25 -4.35 -5.86
N GLU A 148 -14.38 -3.74 -6.27
CA GLU A 148 -14.60 -3.34 -7.66
C GLU A 148 -13.49 -2.39 -8.17
N LEU A 149 -13.17 -1.35 -7.39
CA LEU A 149 -12.15 -0.37 -7.73
C LEU A 149 -10.75 -1.00 -7.78
N TYR A 150 -10.45 -1.94 -6.88
CA TYR A 150 -9.18 -2.67 -6.91
C TYR A 150 -9.00 -3.39 -8.25
N HIS A 151 -9.97 -4.21 -8.67
CA HIS A 151 -9.86 -4.96 -9.92
C HIS A 151 -9.80 -4.07 -11.15
N ARG A 152 -10.52 -2.95 -11.15
CA ARG A 152 -10.55 -2.04 -12.28
C ARG A 152 -9.32 -1.13 -12.38
N GLU A 153 -8.87 -0.57 -11.27
CA GLU A 153 -7.86 0.51 -11.26
C GLU A 153 -6.49 0.04 -10.75
N THR A 154 -6.45 -0.86 -9.76
CA THR A 154 -5.21 -1.20 -9.05
C THR A 154 -4.59 -2.51 -9.57
N GLU A 155 -5.37 -3.51 -9.86
CA GLU A 155 -4.86 -4.80 -10.38
C GLU A 155 -4.02 -4.64 -11.66
N PRO A 156 -4.34 -3.72 -12.60
CA PRO A 156 -3.48 -3.46 -13.76
C PRO A 156 -2.03 -3.08 -13.43
N LEU A 157 -1.78 -2.50 -12.23
CA LEU A 157 -0.44 -2.16 -11.76
C LEU A 157 0.46 -3.38 -11.57
N VAL A 158 -0.12 -4.54 -11.30
CA VAL A 158 0.63 -5.82 -11.25
C VAL A 158 1.31 -6.10 -12.58
N GLY A 159 0.61 -5.87 -13.69
CA GLY A 159 1.19 -5.97 -15.04
C GLY A 159 2.31 -4.96 -15.28
N HIS A 160 2.13 -3.72 -14.85
CA HIS A 160 3.11 -2.64 -14.96
C HIS A 160 4.42 -3.01 -14.26
N TYR A 161 4.38 -3.36 -12.97
CA TYR A 161 5.59 -3.72 -12.21
C TYR A 161 6.19 -5.07 -12.61
N ARG A 162 5.40 -5.99 -13.16
CA ARG A 162 5.92 -7.23 -13.76
C ARG A 162 6.78 -6.92 -14.99
N LEU A 163 6.38 -5.98 -15.82
CA LEU A 163 7.16 -5.54 -17.00
C LEU A 163 8.45 -4.83 -16.60
N LEU A 164 8.47 -4.11 -15.47
CA LEU A 164 9.68 -3.50 -14.92
C LEU A 164 10.63 -4.52 -14.28
N GLY A 165 10.18 -5.75 -14.06
CA GLY A 165 11.03 -6.86 -13.58
C GLY A 165 11.29 -6.88 -12.08
N ASN A 166 10.57 -6.06 -11.29
CA ASN A 166 10.74 -5.95 -9.83
C ASN A 166 9.55 -6.47 -9.02
N LEU A 167 8.59 -7.16 -9.66
CA LEU A 167 7.42 -7.74 -9.00
C LEU A 167 7.70 -9.15 -8.45
N VAL A 168 7.33 -9.38 -7.19
CA VAL A 168 7.37 -10.69 -6.53
C VAL A 168 5.98 -11.02 -5.99
N GLY A 169 5.39 -12.15 -6.43
CA GLY A 169 4.12 -12.65 -5.92
C GLY A 169 4.32 -13.38 -4.60
N ILE A 170 3.49 -13.05 -3.60
CA ILE A 170 3.50 -13.63 -2.25
C ILE A 170 2.15 -14.25 -1.95
N HIS A 171 2.10 -15.50 -1.54
CA HIS A 171 0.86 -16.16 -1.15
C HIS A 171 0.35 -15.65 0.20
N GLY A 172 -0.60 -14.71 0.17
CA GLY A 172 -1.12 -14.02 1.36
C GLY A 172 -2.20 -14.79 2.15
N ASN A 173 -2.72 -15.91 1.62
CA ASN A 173 -3.71 -16.74 2.32
C ASN A 173 -3.05 -17.84 3.14
N ARG A 174 -2.17 -17.43 4.06
CA ARG A 174 -1.41 -18.29 4.99
C ARG A 174 -1.24 -17.59 6.33
N PRO A 175 -0.76 -18.30 7.38
CA PRO A 175 -0.39 -17.66 8.63
C PRO A 175 0.59 -16.49 8.42
N GLU A 176 0.37 -15.40 9.15
CA GLU A 176 1.11 -14.16 9.02
C GLU A 176 2.64 -14.34 9.03
N ASN A 177 3.14 -15.22 9.90
CA ASN A 177 4.58 -15.49 10.02
C ASN A 177 5.15 -16.20 8.78
N GLU A 178 4.37 -17.05 8.12
CA GLU A 178 4.79 -17.71 6.89
C GLU A 178 4.85 -16.73 5.71
N VAL A 179 3.86 -15.84 5.62
CA VAL A 179 3.86 -14.76 4.63
C VAL A 179 5.08 -13.86 4.82
N PHE A 180 5.38 -13.49 6.08
CA PHE A 180 6.52 -12.64 6.38
C PHE A 180 7.86 -13.33 6.07
N ALA A 181 8.01 -14.61 6.35
CA ALA A 181 9.23 -15.36 6.05
C ALA A 181 9.53 -15.39 4.54
N GLU A 182 8.50 -15.53 3.70
CA GLU A 182 8.65 -15.46 2.24
C GLU A 182 9.07 -14.05 1.78
N ILE A 183 8.48 -13.00 2.36
CA ILE A 183 8.86 -11.60 2.12
C ILE A 183 10.32 -11.36 2.51
N GLN A 184 10.74 -11.78 3.70
CA GLN A 184 12.13 -11.62 4.17
C GLN A 184 13.12 -12.25 3.17
N GLN A 185 12.85 -13.48 2.76
CA GLN A 185 13.71 -14.17 1.78
C GLN A 185 13.81 -13.39 0.46
N ALA A 186 12.70 -12.84 -0.03
CA ALA A 186 12.71 -12.06 -1.27
C ALA A 186 13.43 -10.71 -1.10
N VAL A 187 13.31 -10.03 0.05
CA VAL A 187 14.07 -8.82 0.35
C VAL A 187 15.56 -9.08 0.39
N ASP A 188 15.98 -10.17 1.04
CA ASP A 188 17.40 -10.54 1.10
C ASP A 188 17.98 -10.82 -0.30
N GLN A 189 17.19 -11.47 -1.17
CA GLN A 189 17.57 -11.68 -2.57
C GLN A 189 17.70 -10.38 -3.35
N ALA A 190 16.76 -9.44 -3.18
CA ALA A 190 16.79 -8.14 -3.84
C ALA A 190 18.00 -7.30 -3.40
N ARG A 191 18.39 -7.36 -2.12
CA ARG A 191 19.58 -6.67 -1.59
C ARG A 191 20.91 -7.21 -2.14
N VAL A 192 20.95 -8.49 -2.46
CA VAL A 192 22.18 -9.11 -3.03
C VAL A 192 22.31 -8.78 -4.52
N ALA A 193 21.20 -8.52 -5.21
CA ALA A 193 21.18 -8.23 -6.65
C ALA A 193 21.41 -6.74 -6.98
N SER A 194 21.37 -5.85 -5.96
CA SER A 194 21.55 -4.40 -6.07
C SER A 194 22.99 -3.99 -5.75
#